data_5c920c46ce18adce045f2110182e8760
#
_entry.id   5c920c46ce18adce045f2110182e8760
#
_cell.length_a   1.000
_cell.length_b   1.000
_cell.length_c   1.000
_cell.angle_alpha   90.00
_cell.angle_beta   90.00
_cell.angle_gamma   90.00
#
_symmetry.space_group_name_H-M   'P 1'
#
loop_
_entity.id
_entity.type
_entity.pdbx_description
1 polymer ?
#
loop_
_entity_poly.entity_id
_entity_poly.type
_entity_poly.pdbx_seq_one_letter_code
_entity_poly.pdbx_strand_id
1 'polypeptide(L)'
;MAHKVQPSLSNISLNHDSGASSLQEQLYFKILDLIENKSLRPGDPIPSSRKLASEIEVSRSTVVSVYNRLLEEGLLETKSGNGTFVSEI
;
A
#
# COMPACT_ATOMS: atom_id res chain seq x y z
N MET A 1 -20.73 -18.85 0.97
CA MET A 1 -20.59 -17.53 0.50
C MET A 1 -19.13 -17.16 0.38
N ALA A 2 -18.87 -16.53 -0.60
CA ALA A 2 -17.52 -16.14 -0.81
C ALA A 2 -17.20 -14.99 0.11
N HIS A 3 -16.22 -15.15 0.90
CA HIS A 3 -15.75 -13.99 1.58
C HIS A 3 -14.92 -13.20 0.58
N LYS A 4 -14.86 -11.95 0.81
CA LYS A 4 -14.15 -11.05 -0.05
C LYS A 4 -12.67 -11.39 -0.03
N VAL A 5 -12.13 -11.67 -1.18
CA VAL A 5 -10.70 -11.85 -1.31
C VAL A 5 -10.12 -10.51 -1.69
N GLN A 6 -9.51 -9.85 -0.74
CA GLN A 6 -8.85 -8.60 -1.05
C GLN A 6 -7.50 -8.91 -1.67
N PRO A 7 -7.11 -8.11 -2.67
CA PRO A 7 -5.76 -8.26 -3.17
C PRO A 7 -4.82 -7.97 -2.02
N SER A 8 -3.95 -8.89 -1.76
CA SER A 8 -3.04 -8.74 -0.64
C SER A 8 -1.86 -7.89 -1.09
N LEU A 9 -1.59 -6.83 -0.37
CA LEU A 9 -0.40 -6.05 -0.65
C LEU A 9 0.85 -6.86 -0.39
N SER A 10 0.75 -7.93 0.39
CA SER A 10 1.89 -8.78 0.63
C SER A 10 2.28 -9.60 -0.61
N ASN A 11 1.42 -9.64 -1.62
CA ASN A 11 1.76 -10.29 -2.88
C ASN A 11 2.57 -9.39 -3.80
N ILE A 12 2.81 -8.16 -3.43
CA ILE A 12 3.62 -7.25 -4.21
C ILE A 12 5.05 -7.76 -4.23
N SER A 13 5.61 -7.82 -5.42
CA SER A 13 6.99 -8.23 -5.61
C SER A 13 7.81 -7.01 -6.01
N LEU A 14 8.85 -6.73 -5.25
CA LEU A 14 9.71 -5.59 -5.52
C LEU A 14 11.09 -6.05 -5.96
N ASN A 15 11.70 -5.27 -6.82
CA ASN A 15 13.02 -5.57 -7.32
C ASN A 15 14.07 -4.91 -6.42
N HIS A 16 14.83 -5.72 -5.72
CA HIS A 16 15.84 -5.24 -4.79
C HIS A 16 17.22 -5.05 -5.44
N ASP A 17 17.33 -5.32 -6.74
CA ASP A 17 18.61 -5.20 -7.43
C ASP A 17 19.07 -3.75 -7.44
N SER A 18 20.40 -3.57 -7.33
CA SER A 18 20.97 -2.25 -7.44
C SER A 18 20.75 -1.71 -8.83
N GLY A 19 20.47 -0.81 -9.29
CA GLY A 19 20.16 -0.35 -10.63
C GLY A 19 18.69 -0.27 -10.93
N ALA A 20 17.86 -0.88 -10.07
CA ALA A 20 16.42 -0.75 -10.21
C ALA A 20 15.97 0.57 -9.58
N SER A 21 14.72 0.95 -9.85
CA SER A 21 14.10 2.08 -9.16
C SER A 21 14.14 1.83 -7.66
N SER A 22 14.08 2.90 -6.88
CA SER A 22 14.09 2.75 -5.43
C SER A 22 12.90 1.91 -4.99
N LEU A 23 13.06 1.24 -3.85
CA LEU A 23 11.96 0.45 -3.30
C LEU A 23 10.76 1.31 -2.99
N GLN A 24 10.97 2.56 -2.56
CA GLN A 24 9.87 3.47 -2.33
C GLN A 24 9.08 3.74 -3.60
N GLU A 25 9.78 4.01 -4.70
CA GLU A 25 9.10 4.27 -5.97
C GLU A 25 8.35 3.05 -6.45
N GLN A 26 8.99 1.89 -6.37
CA GLN A 26 8.33 0.66 -6.80
C GLN A 26 7.07 0.40 -6.00
N LEU A 27 7.15 0.55 -4.69
CA LEU A 27 5.99 0.30 -3.83
C LEU A 27 4.90 1.32 -4.11
N TYR A 28 5.27 2.58 -4.25
CA TYR A 28 4.30 3.64 -4.53
C TYR A 28 3.51 3.32 -5.81
N PHE A 29 4.21 2.99 -6.89
CA PHE A 29 3.54 2.75 -8.16
C PHE A 29 2.73 1.45 -8.14
N LYS A 30 3.17 0.44 -7.38
CA LYS A 30 2.38 -0.78 -7.25
C LYS A 30 1.06 -0.50 -6.54
N ILE A 31 1.09 0.25 -5.46
CA ILE A 31 -0.13 0.58 -4.73
C ILE A 31 -1.02 1.48 -5.58
N LEU A 32 -0.44 2.47 -6.23
CA LEU A 32 -1.19 3.36 -7.10
C LEU A 32 -1.92 2.57 -8.19
N ASP A 33 -1.22 1.62 -8.80
CA ASP A 33 -1.80 0.80 -9.85
C ASP A 33 -2.98 -0.01 -9.32
N LEU A 34 -2.85 -0.57 -8.11
CA LEU A 34 -3.94 -1.34 -7.51
C LEU A 34 -5.16 -0.46 -7.25
N ILE A 35 -4.94 0.79 -6.88
CA ILE A 35 -6.05 1.72 -6.66
C ILE A 35 -6.69 2.08 -7.98
N GLU A 36 -5.88 2.35 -8.99
CA GLU A 36 -6.40 2.80 -10.29
C GLU A 36 -7.16 1.70 -11.02
N ASN A 37 -6.71 0.45 -10.90
CA ASN A 37 -7.40 -0.65 -11.57
C ASN A 37 -8.51 -1.26 -10.73
N LYS A 38 -8.81 -0.63 -9.57
CA LYS A 38 -9.90 -1.04 -8.69
C LYS A 38 -9.68 -2.36 -7.97
N SER A 39 -8.45 -2.88 -7.99
CA SER A 39 -8.11 -4.02 -7.14
C SER A 39 -8.20 -3.63 -5.67
N LEU A 40 -7.77 -2.40 -5.36
CA LEU A 40 -8.06 -1.79 -4.07
C LEU A 40 -9.17 -0.77 -4.28
N ARG A 41 -10.27 -0.98 -3.61
CA ARG A 41 -11.47 -0.17 -3.81
C ARG A 41 -11.56 0.93 -2.77
N PRO A 42 -12.28 2.01 -3.08
CA PRO A 42 -12.51 3.04 -2.07
C PRO A 42 -13.06 2.43 -0.78
N GLY A 43 -12.48 2.83 0.34
CA GLY A 43 -12.91 2.33 1.64
C GLY A 43 -12.22 1.06 2.08
N ASP A 44 -11.47 0.39 1.21
CA ASP A 44 -10.79 -0.84 1.61
C ASP A 44 -9.69 -0.54 2.63
N PRO A 45 -9.56 -1.37 3.66
CA PRO A 45 -8.46 -1.21 4.60
C PRO A 45 -7.16 -1.68 3.99
N ILE A 46 -6.07 -1.05 4.39
CA ILE A 46 -4.74 -1.51 4.00
C ILE A 46 -3.97 -1.90 5.26
N PRO A 47 -2.98 -2.78 5.13
CA PRO A 47 -2.26 -3.25 6.31
C PRO A 47 -1.45 -2.14 6.95
N SER A 48 -1.12 -2.32 8.22
CA SER A 48 -0.24 -1.38 8.89
C SER A 48 1.11 -1.36 8.20
N SER A 49 1.83 -0.25 8.36
CA SER A 49 3.15 -0.15 7.76
C SER A 49 4.09 -1.23 8.27
N ARG A 50 3.98 -1.57 9.56
CA ARG A 50 4.82 -2.61 10.14
C ARG A 50 4.53 -3.97 9.50
N LYS A 51 3.26 -4.29 9.37
CA LYS A 51 2.87 -5.59 8.80
C LYS A 51 3.30 -5.68 7.35
N LEU A 52 3.03 -4.66 6.56
CA LEU A 52 3.39 -4.70 5.15
C LEU A 52 4.91 -4.77 4.99
N ALA A 53 5.66 -3.98 5.76
CA ALA A 53 7.10 -3.99 5.66
C ALA A 53 7.66 -5.38 5.92
N SER A 54 7.11 -6.07 6.92
CA SER A 54 7.54 -7.42 7.22
C SER A 54 7.21 -8.38 6.09
N GLU A 55 6.02 -8.26 5.51
CA GLU A 55 5.57 -9.21 4.51
C GLU A 55 6.29 -9.06 3.17
N ILE A 56 6.66 -7.84 2.80
CA ILE A 56 7.35 -7.63 1.53
C ILE A 56 8.84 -7.39 1.71
N GLU A 57 9.33 -7.54 2.93
CA GLU A 57 10.76 -7.56 3.25
C GLU A 57 11.45 -6.25 2.90
N VAL A 58 10.85 -5.15 3.32
CA VAL A 58 11.47 -3.83 3.20
C VAL A 58 11.49 -3.18 4.58
N SER A 59 12.20 -2.06 4.70
CA SER A 59 12.21 -1.36 5.96
C SER A 59 10.84 -0.71 6.20
N ARG A 60 10.49 -0.57 7.47
CA ARG A 60 9.23 0.09 7.81
C ARG A 60 9.22 1.52 7.32
N SER A 61 10.36 2.21 7.36
CA SER A 61 10.41 3.59 6.90
C SER A 61 10.10 3.71 5.42
N THR A 62 10.44 2.70 4.62
CA THR A 62 10.07 2.67 3.21
C THR A 62 8.55 2.69 3.06
N VAL A 63 7.85 1.84 3.82
CA VAL A 63 6.40 1.79 3.74
C VAL A 63 5.77 3.06 4.28
N VAL A 64 6.29 3.57 5.40
CA VAL A 64 5.76 4.80 5.99
C VAL A 64 5.88 5.96 5.01
N SER A 65 7.02 6.08 4.34
CA SER A 65 7.21 7.16 3.36
C SER A 65 6.19 7.07 2.22
N VAL A 66 5.95 5.86 1.74
CA VAL A 66 5.00 5.66 0.65
C VAL A 66 3.57 5.95 1.12
N TYR A 67 3.21 5.46 2.29
CA TYR A 67 1.87 5.72 2.83
C TYR A 67 1.65 7.23 3.03
N ASN A 68 2.64 7.93 3.57
CA ASN A 68 2.52 9.37 3.77
C ASN A 68 2.31 10.11 2.45
N ARG A 69 3.03 9.69 1.41
CA ARG A 69 2.86 10.30 0.10
C ARG A 69 1.44 10.08 -0.42
N LEU A 70 0.93 8.86 -0.30
CA LEU A 70 -0.42 8.57 -0.75
C LEU A 70 -1.47 9.31 0.07
N LEU A 71 -1.22 9.48 1.37
CA LEU A 71 -2.11 10.27 2.22
C LEU A 71 -2.12 11.73 1.78
N GLU A 72 -0.96 12.29 1.50
CA GLU A 72 -0.87 13.68 1.05
C GLU A 72 -1.55 13.91 -0.28
N GLU A 73 -1.54 12.88 -1.13
CA GLU A 73 -2.17 12.97 -2.44
C GLU A 73 -3.67 12.68 -2.39
N GLY A 74 -4.19 12.35 -1.22
CA GLY A 74 -5.62 12.08 -1.08
C GLY A 74 -6.04 10.71 -1.56
N LEU A 75 -5.09 9.82 -1.82
CA LEU A 75 -5.39 8.46 -2.28
C LEU A 75 -5.64 7.50 -1.13
N LEU A 76 -5.09 7.79 0.03
CA LEU A 76 -5.36 7.07 1.26
C LEU A 76 -5.90 8.04 2.30
N GLU A 77 -6.58 7.50 3.30
CA GLU A 77 -7.06 8.30 4.42
C GLU A 77 -6.94 7.48 5.69
N THR A 78 -6.80 8.17 6.80
CA THR A 78 -6.79 7.51 8.11
C THR A 78 -8.13 7.76 8.78
N LYS A 79 -8.56 6.77 9.56
CA LYS A 79 -9.76 6.92 10.38
C LYS A 79 -9.32 6.74 11.82
N SER A 80 -9.64 7.71 12.63
CA SER A 80 -9.15 7.79 14.00
C SER A 80 -9.32 6.45 14.72
N GLY A 81 -8.20 5.88 15.15
CA GLY A 81 -8.21 4.63 15.89
C GLY A 81 -8.48 3.38 15.05
N ASN A 82 -8.76 3.51 13.77
CA ASN A 82 -9.17 2.36 12.96
C ASN A 82 -8.21 2.01 11.83
N GLY A 83 -7.14 2.77 11.65
CA GLY A 83 -6.14 2.42 10.66
C GLY A 83 -6.21 3.27 9.40
N THR A 84 -5.63 2.72 8.33
CA THR A 84 -5.51 3.42 7.05
C THR A 84 -6.35 2.72 6.01
N PHE A 85 -6.99 3.49 5.16
CA PHE A 85 -7.95 2.99 4.20
C PHE A 85 -7.74 3.69 2.87
N VAL A 86 -8.18 3.05 1.79
CA VAL A 86 -8.25 3.72 0.48
C VAL A 86 -9.32 4.81 0.56
N SER A 87 -9.00 5.99 0.05
CA SER A 87 -9.92 7.11 0.11
C SER A 87 -11.21 6.80 -0.62
N GLU A 88 -12.30 7.35 -0.11
CA GLU A 88 -13.62 7.09 -0.68
C GLU A 88 -14.09 8.20 -1.62
N ILE A 89 -13.23 9.10 -1.99
CA ILE A 89 -13.58 10.20 -2.88
C ILE A 89 -13.60 9.74 -4.33
#